data_0ec55175dc3f4d3665bc3c04057b82aa
#
_entry.id   0ec55175dc3f4d3665bc3c04057b82aa
#
_cell.length_a   1.000
_cell.length_b   1.000
_cell.length_c   1.000
_cell.angle_alpha   90.00
_cell.angle_beta   90.00
_cell.angle_gamma   90.00
#
_symmetry.space_group_name_H-M   'P 1'
#
loop_
_entity.id
_entity.type
_entity.pdbx_description
1 polymer ?
#
loop_
_entity_poly.entity_id
_entity_poly.type
_entity_poly.pdbx_seq_one_letter_code
_entity_poly.pdbx_strand_id
1 'polypeptide(L)'
;VPTLTLNGRPVDVDIRYELEQFEWTRPTWTDERLLAASPFRYDRTPSFYVYLEDTATAKAGYWGDSGYYDAEYARGGFVKLLAFLREETEEETVEYLIDSYAPELEDGKLTLRMPKLKIAKNRESLSESILDDVAADPNDYLNNRGIMPAVQRLMNVGMVGGAVALPWRLPNGRLANVKYRSTRGKAFWYVKGGWPIRDLVYGMNVVYDRRLTRVVLCEAEIDAQSWMTAGVPAIGTGGSSFNQRKADIIVQSPIEHVTIVTDNDKAGEKLRAEVERYLYGKVGLAHGYITEGKDANELLIAKGRAELKAVYERAEDVKSWRLELPKRVSFSLTGDT
;
A
#
# COMPACT_ATOMS: atom_id res chain seq x y z
N VAL A 1 -21.97 -13.18 -13.56
CA VAL A 1 -21.23 -12.12 -12.86
C VAL A 1 -22.21 -11.30 -12.06
N PRO A 2 -22.05 -11.19 -10.75
CA PRO A 2 -22.97 -10.46 -9.89
C PRO A 2 -22.90 -8.95 -10.09
N THR A 3 -24.06 -8.29 -9.92
CA THR A 3 -24.18 -6.83 -10.02
C THR A 3 -24.14 -6.19 -8.62
N LEU A 4 -23.16 -5.31 -8.39
CA LEU A 4 -23.06 -4.50 -7.18
C LEU A 4 -23.59 -3.09 -7.41
N THR A 5 -24.20 -2.47 -6.40
CA THR A 5 -24.59 -1.05 -6.48
C THR A 5 -23.48 -0.18 -5.89
N LEU A 6 -22.75 0.53 -6.76
CA LEU A 6 -21.63 1.39 -6.39
C LEU A 6 -21.97 2.86 -6.70
N ASN A 7 -21.99 3.73 -5.68
CA ASN A 7 -22.41 5.14 -5.82
C ASN A 7 -23.74 5.31 -6.55
N GLY A 8 -24.72 4.39 -6.30
CA GLY A 8 -26.03 4.40 -6.95
C GLY A 8 -26.05 3.88 -8.40
N ARG A 9 -24.95 3.35 -8.91
CA ARG A 9 -24.85 2.73 -10.24
C ARG A 9 -24.73 1.22 -10.13
N PRO A 10 -25.43 0.43 -10.94
CA PRO A 10 -25.20 -1.00 -11.05
C PRO A 10 -23.89 -1.25 -11.81
N VAL A 11 -23.03 -2.11 -11.27
CA VAL A 11 -21.74 -2.50 -11.84
C VAL A 11 -21.58 -3.99 -11.73
N ASP A 12 -21.33 -4.66 -12.84
CA ASP A 12 -21.10 -6.10 -12.90
C ASP A 12 -19.65 -6.38 -12.51
N VAL A 13 -19.43 -7.00 -11.33
CA VAL A 13 -18.09 -7.21 -10.75
C VAL A 13 -17.79 -8.69 -10.65
N ASP A 14 -16.69 -9.13 -11.22
CA ASP A 14 -16.18 -10.50 -11.02
C ASP A 14 -15.52 -10.63 -9.65
N ILE A 15 -16.36 -10.94 -8.65
CA ILE A 15 -15.94 -11.08 -7.25
C ILE A 15 -14.91 -12.20 -7.09
N ARG A 16 -15.06 -13.30 -7.82
CA ARG A 16 -14.10 -14.41 -7.77
C ARG A 16 -12.73 -13.96 -8.26
N TYR A 17 -12.69 -13.32 -9.42
CA TYR A 17 -11.44 -12.83 -10.01
C TYR A 17 -10.72 -11.88 -9.05
N GLU A 18 -11.43 -10.93 -8.45
CA GLU A 18 -10.83 -10.00 -7.49
C GLU A 18 -10.23 -10.71 -6.27
N LEU A 19 -10.96 -11.69 -5.72
CA LEU A 19 -10.48 -12.42 -4.52
C LEU A 19 -9.34 -13.40 -4.82
N GLU A 20 -9.25 -13.95 -6.03
CA GLU A 20 -8.16 -14.82 -6.46
C GLU A 20 -6.81 -14.09 -6.60
N GLN A 21 -6.80 -12.74 -6.61
CA GLN A 21 -5.57 -11.94 -6.61
C GLN A 21 -4.85 -11.96 -5.25
N PHE A 22 -5.49 -12.44 -4.18
CA PHE A 22 -4.95 -12.46 -2.82
C PHE A 22 -4.62 -13.87 -2.34
N GLU A 23 -3.63 -13.97 -1.45
CA GLU A 23 -3.28 -15.24 -0.81
C GLU A 23 -4.23 -15.54 0.36
N TRP A 24 -4.91 -16.66 0.27
CA TRP A 24 -5.81 -17.14 1.30
C TRP A 24 -5.21 -18.31 2.08
N THR A 25 -5.33 -18.28 3.38
CA THR A 25 -4.90 -19.41 4.24
C THR A 25 -5.99 -20.47 4.29
N ARG A 26 -5.67 -21.69 3.83
CA ARG A 26 -6.58 -22.84 3.76
C ARG A 26 -7.90 -22.55 3.02
N PRO A 27 -7.83 -22.06 1.78
CA PRO A 27 -9.03 -21.74 1.01
C PRO A 27 -9.74 -23.00 0.52
N THR A 28 -11.07 -22.96 0.54
CA THR A 28 -11.94 -23.89 -0.17
C THR A 28 -12.87 -23.07 -1.07
N TRP A 29 -12.70 -23.24 -2.36
CA TRP A 29 -13.48 -22.55 -3.37
C TRP A 29 -14.58 -23.47 -3.89
N THR A 30 -15.81 -22.95 -3.92
CA THR A 30 -16.95 -23.56 -4.63
C THR A 30 -17.46 -22.56 -5.66
N ASP A 31 -18.44 -22.92 -6.47
CA ASP A 31 -19.05 -21.97 -7.43
C ASP A 31 -19.76 -20.82 -6.70
N GLU A 32 -20.32 -21.07 -5.53
CA GLU A 32 -21.10 -20.09 -4.78
C GLU A 32 -20.32 -19.31 -3.73
N ARG A 33 -19.23 -19.86 -3.19
CA ARG A 33 -18.51 -19.20 -2.07
C ARG A 33 -17.05 -19.59 -1.94
N LEU A 34 -16.29 -18.68 -1.33
CA LEU A 34 -14.99 -18.95 -0.72
C LEU A 34 -15.19 -19.22 0.77
N LEU A 35 -14.55 -20.26 1.30
CA LEU A 35 -14.34 -20.49 2.73
C LEU A 35 -12.84 -20.48 3.00
N ALA A 36 -12.36 -19.71 3.99
CA ALA A 36 -10.94 -19.61 4.32
C ALA A 36 -10.72 -19.27 5.80
N ALA A 37 -9.47 -19.27 6.25
CA ALA A 37 -9.12 -18.62 7.51
C ALA A 37 -9.35 -17.11 7.40
N SER A 38 -9.69 -16.46 8.52
CA SER A 38 -10.00 -15.04 8.57
C SER A 38 -8.83 -14.17 8.06
N PRO A 39 -9.06 -13.19 7.16
CA PRO A 39 -8.07 -12.20 6.82
C PRO A 39 -7.87 -11.16 7.94
N PHE A 40 -8.86 -11.00 8.84
CA PHE A 40 -8.88 -9.94 9.85
C PHE A 40 -8.20 -10.32 11.17
N ARG A 41 -7.98 -11.62 11.42
CA ARG A 41 -7.39 -12.13 12.66
C ARG A 41 -6.48 -13.33 12.40
N TYR A 42 -5.71 -13.69 13.41
CA TYR A 42 -4.95 -14.95 13.39
C TYR A 42 -5.93 -16.12 13.56
N ASP A 43 -6.14 -16.89 12.52
CA ASP A 43 -7.07 -18.02 12.50
C ASP A 43 -6.39 -19.31 12.06
N ARG A 44 -6.68 -20.39 12.77
CA ARG A 44 -6.19 -21.73 12.44
C ARG A 44 -7.24 -22.59 11.75
N THR A 45 -8.52 -22.21 11.88
CA THR A 45 -9.66 -22.97 11.36
C THR A 45 -10.45 -22.07 10.41
N PRO A 46 -10.74 -22.52 9.17
CA PRO A 46 -11.56 -21.73 8.25
C PRO A 46 -12.93 -21.42 8.86
N SER A 47 -13.17 -20.13 9.09
CA SER A 47 -14.42 -19.61 9.68
C SER A 47 -14.92 -18.37 8.93
N PHE A 48 -14.10 -17.83 8.03
CA PHE A 48 -14.43 -16.73 7.16
C PHE A 48 -15.00 -17.25 5.84
N TYR A 49 -16.09 -16.65 5.37
CA TYR A 49 -16.71 -17.00 4.11
C TYR A 49 -17.13 -15.75 3.33
N VAL A 50 -17.14 -15.86 2.00
CA VAL A 50 -17.63 -14.83 1.08
C VAL A 50 -18.50 -15.51 0.01
N TYR A 51 -19.70 -14.98 -0.25
CA TYR A 51 -20.54 -15.42 -1.36
C TYR A 51 -20.04 -14.83 -2.67
N LEU A 52 -19.81 -15.67 -3.67
CA LEU A 52 -19.31 -15.26 -5.00
C LEU A 52 -20.45 -14.93 -5.96
N GLU A 53 -21.62 -15.54 -5.74
CA GLU A 53 -22.83 -15.38 -6.53
C GLU A 53 -24.03 -15.07 -5.62
N ASP A 54 -25.10 -14.53 -6.21
CA ASP A 54 -26.39 -14.34 -5.52
C ASP A 54 -26.99 -15.69 -5.18
N THR A 55 -27.35 -15.89 -3.91
CA THR A 55 -28.05 -17.09 -3.43
C THR A 55 -29.45 -16.74 -2.94
N ALA A 56 -30.26 -17.74 -2.62
CA ALA A 56 -31.60 -17.51 -2.05
C ALA A 56 -31.57 -16.74 -0.71
N THR A 57 -30.45 -16.79 0.02
CA THR A 57 -30.32 -16.25 1.39
C THR A 57 -29.31 -15.12 1.53
N ALA A 58 -28.42 -14.92 0.56
CA ALA A 58 -27.39 -13.92 0.63
C ALA A 58 -27.05 -13.35 -0.77
N LYS A 59 -26.68 -12.09 -0.78
CA LYS A 59 -26.17 -11.41 -1.97
C LYS A 59 -24.69 -11.71 -2.20
N ALA A 60 -24.30 -11.73 -3.47
CA ALA A 60 -22.90 -11.83 -3.86
C ALA A 60 -22.07 -10.72 -3.21
N GLY A 61 -20.84 -11.08 -2.77
CA GLY A 61 -19.96 -10.17 -2.04
C GLY A 61 -20.29 -10.01 -0.55
N TYR A 62 -21.39 -10.59 -0.05
CA TYR A 62 -21.61 -10.66 1.39
C TYR A 62 -20.64 -11.65 2.02
N TRP A 63 -19.99 -11.23 3.09
CA TRP A 63 -19.06 -12.06 3.84
C TRP A 63 -19.34 -12.06 5.34
N GLY A 64 -18.87 -13.10 6.02
CA GLY A 64 -18.93 -13.20 7.46
C GLY A 64 -17.75 -14.00 8.02
N ASP A 65 -17.38 -13.68 9.24
CA ASP A 65 -16.39 -14.41 10.05
C ASP A 65 -17.04 -14.84 11.37
N SER A 66 -17.42 -16.10 11.46
CA SER A 66 -18.11 -16.65 12.62
C SER A 66 -17.25 -16.70 13.89
N GLY A 67 -15.94 -16.54 13.77
CA GLY A 67 -15.02 -16.52 14.89
C GLY A 67 -14.61 -15.13 15.35
N TYR A 68 -15.13 -14.05 14.73
CA TYR A 68 -14.76 -12.69 15.09
C TYR A 68 -15.71 -12.11 16.15
N TYR A 69 -15.15 -11.54 17.21
CA TYR A 69 -15.91 -11.01 18.35
C TYR A 69 -16.30 -9.52 18.20
N ASP A 70 -15.64 -8.79 17.28
CA ASP A 70 -15.93 -7.40 17.01
C ASP A 70 -16.99 -7.30 15.91
N ALA A 71 -18.10 -6.60 16.20
CA ALA A 71 -19.21 -6.47 15.27
C ALA A 71 -18.81 -5.84 13.93
N GLU A 72 -17.78 -4.99 13.92
CA GLU A 72 -17.32 -4.32 12.72
C GLU A 72 -16.69 -5.28 11.70
N TYR A 73 -15.97 -6.31 12.16
CA TYR A 73 -15.31 -7.29 11.30
C TYR A 73 -15.93 -8.69 11.36
N ALA A 74 -17.13 -8.80 11.95
CA ALA A 74 -17.88 -10.05 11.97
C ALA A 74 -18.57 -10.32 10.63
N ARG A 75 -18.93 -9.28 9.88
CA ARG A 75 -19.62 -9.38 8.58
C ARG A 75 -19.56 -8.06 7.81
N GLY A 76 -19.79 -8.13 6.49
CA GLY A 76 -19.82 -6.94 5.65
C GLY A 76 -20.12 -7.21 4.18
N GLY A 77 -20.06 -6.17 3.38
CA GLY A 77 -20.17 -6.21 1.93
C GLY A 77 -18.82 -6.28 1.23
N PHE A 78 -18.84 -6.52 -0.08
CA PHE A 78 -17.65 -6.75 -0.90
C PHE A 78 -16.67 -5.58 -0.88
N VAL A 79 -17.19 -4.35 -1.00
CA VAL A 79 -16.34 -3.13 -0.98
C VAL A 79 -15.48 -3.07 0.29
N LYS A 80 -16.06 -3.30 1.45
CA LYS A 80 -15.33 -3.29 2.73
C LYS A 80 -14.25 -4.39 2.80
N LEU A 81 -14.55 -5.59 2.31
CA LEU A 81 -13.57 -6.67 2.24
C LEU A 81 -12.43 -6.33 1.29
N LEU A 82 -12.75 -5.89 0.08
CA LEU A 82 -11.76 -5.58 -0.93
C LEU A 82 -10.89 -4.39 -0.51
N ALA A 83 -11.48 -3.36 0.10
CA ALA A 83 -10.75 -2.23 0.67
C ALA A 83 -9.71 -2.70 1.71
N PHE A 84 -10.13 -3.61 2.59
CA PHE A 84 -9.21 -4.22 3.56
C PHE A 84 -8.08 -5.00 2.88
N LEU A 85 -8.39 -5.85 1.91
CA LEU A 85 -7.39 -6.68 1.22
C LEU A 85 -6.41 -5.85 0.39
N ARG A 86 -6.87 -4.72 -0.16
CA ARG A 86 -6.05 -3.78 -0.96
C ARG A 86 -5.34 -2.72 -0.11
N GLU A 87 -5.61 -2.68 1.19
CA GLU A 87 -5.12 -1.69 2.15
C GLU A 87 -5.45 -0.23 1.76
N GLU A 88 -6.65 -0.01 1.24
CA GLU A 88 -7.14 1.31 0.83
C GLU A 88 -8.48 1.66 1.51
N THR A 89 -9.00 2.87 1.28
CA THR A 89 -10.31 3.25 1.79
C THR A 89 -11.44 2.63 0.96
N GLU A 90 -12.67 2.54 1.54
CA GLU A 90 -13.83 2.06 0.79
C GLU A 90 -14.15 2.95 -0.41
N GLU A 91 -13.92 4.26 -0.30
CA GLU A 91 -14.11 5.21 -1.41
C GLU A 91 -13.14 4.94 -2.57
N GLU A 92 -11.87 4.66 -2.26
CA GLU A 92 -10.87 4.28 -3.26
C GLU A 92 -11.24 2.98 -3.96
N THR A 93 -11.69 1.98 -3.19
CA THR A 93 -12.15 0.69 -3.73
C THR A 93 -13.36 0.86 -4.64
N VAL A 94 -14.34 1.68 -4.28
CA VAL A 94 -15.49 1.98 -5.14
C VAL A 94 -15.05 2.63 -6.46
N GLU A 95 -14.13 3.60 -6.42
CA GLU A 95 -13.59 4.20 -7.64
C GLU A 95 -12.84 3.18 -8.49
N TYR A 96 -12.02 2.31 -7.87
CA TYR A 96 -11.34 1.22 -8.57
C TYR A 96 -12.30 0.27 -9.28
N LEU A 97 -13.34 -0.19 -8.59
CA LEU A 97 -14.32 -1.11 -9.17
C LEU A 97 -15.11 -0.47 -10.32
N ILE A 98 -15.48 0.82 -10.19
CA ILE A 98 -16.15 1.55 -11.27
C ILE A 98 -15.22 1.69 -12.48
N ASP A 99 -13.95 2.06 -12.26
CA ASP A 99 -12.98 2.24 -13.35
C ASP A 99 -12.65 0.90 -14.04
N SER A 100 -12.67 -0.22 -13.31
CA SER A 100 -12.32 -1.55 -13.82
C SER A 100 -13.50 -2.24 -14.53
N TYR A 101 -14.72 -2.09 -14.00
CA TYR A 101 -15.88 -2.90 -14.41
C TYR A 101 -17.03 -2.12 -15.05
N ALA A 102 -17.04 -0.79 -14.95
CA ALA A 102 -18.02 0.06 -15.60
C ALA A 102 -17.35 1.05 -16.57
N PRO A 103 -16.67 0.59 -17.63
CA PRO A 103 -16.22 1.48 -18.67
C PRO A 103 -17.47 2.09 -19.30
N GLU A 104 -17.58 3.44 -19.31
CA GLU A 104 -18.71 4.13 -19.93
C GLU A 104 -18.77 3.82 -21.42
N LEU A 105 -19.59 2.86 -21.79
CA LEU A 105 -20.13 2.68 -23.13
C LEU A 105 -21.44 3.46 -23.20
N GLU A 106 -21.38 4.77 -23.41
CA GLU A 106 -22.55 5.49 -23.93
C GLU A 106 -22.66 5.22 -25.43
N ASP A 107 -23.73 4.52 -25.80
CA ASP A 107 -24.34 4.44 -27.17
C ASP A 107 -23.35 4.40 -28.35
N GLY A 108 -22.52 3.34 -28.45
CA GLY A 108 -21.82 3.03 -29.72
C GLY A 108 -20.88 4.12 -30.26
N LYS A 109 -20.67 5.20 -29.53
CA LYS A 109 -19.68 6.24 -29.82
C LYS A 109 -18.50 6.08 -28.86
N LEU A 110 -17.34 5.81 -29.44
CA LEU A 110 -16.07 5.92 -28.76
C LEU A 110 -15.89 7.38 -28.32
N THR A 111 -16.38 7.74 -27.15
CA THR A 111 -16.07 9.03 -26.55
C THR A 111 -14.65 8.91 -26.01
N LEU A 112 -13.70 9.44 -26.78
CA LEU A 112 -12.38 9.74 -26.23
C LEU A 112 -12.62 10.61 -24.98
N ARG A 113 -12.51 9.98 -23.80
CA ARG A 113 -12.43 10.74 -22.54
C ARG A 113 -11.19 11.62 -22.66
N MET A 114 -11.38 12.87 -22.98
CA MET A 114 -10.42 13.86 -22.51
C MET A 114 -10.32 13.66 -21.00
N PRO A 115 -9.12 13.35 -20.44
CA PRO A 115 -9.01 13.25 -19.01
C PRO A 115 -9.59 14.55 -18.46
N LYS A 116 -10.72 14.45 -17.75
CA LYS A 116 -11.22 15.59 -16.99
C LYS A 116 -10.03 15.99 -16.16
N LEU A 117 -9.44 17.15 -16.47
CA LEU A 117 -8.47 17.77 -15.58
C LEU A 117 -9.19 17.76 -14.23
N LYS A 118 -8.88 16.75 -13.41
CA LYS A 118 -9.30 16.73 -12.02
C LYS A 118 -8.54 17.93 -11.44
N ILE A 119 -9.18 19.10 -11.48
CA ILE A 119 -8.73 20.25 -10.70
C ILE A 119 -8.52 19.63 -9.33
N ALA A 120 -7.26 19.57 -8.91
CA ALA A 120 -6.92 18.99 -7.63
C ALA A 120 -7.81 19.71 -6.63
N LYS A 121 -8.84 19.04 -6.12
CA LYS A 121 -9.66 19.60 -5.04
C LYS A 121 -8.64 20.01 -4.02
N ASN A 122 -8.64 21.29 -3.65
CA ASN A 122 -7.75 21.81 -2.63
C ASN A 122 -8.16 21.10 -1.34
N ARG A 123 -7.61 19.88 -1.14
CA ARG A 123 -7.92 19.08 0.03
C ARG A 123 -7.21 19.72 1.19
N GLU A 124 -7.99 20.12 2.18
CA GLU A 124 -7.43 20.60 3.43
C GLU A 124 -6.74 19.46 4.17
N SER A 125 -5.68 19.78 4.88
CA SER A 125 -5.06 18.85 5.82
C SER A 125 -5.98 18.64 7.00
N LEU A 126 -5.90 17.47 7.62
CA LEU A 126 -6.63 17.20 8.86
C LEU A 126 -6.14 18.10 10.00
N SER A 127 -7.01 18.35 10.97
CA SER A 127 -6.60 19.01 12.21
C SER A 127 -5.68 18.10 13.03
N GLU A 128 -4.62 18.65 13.62
CA GLU A 128 -3.76 17.91 14.57
C GLU A 128 -4.54 17.45 15.81
N SER A 129 -5.69 18.07 16.14
CA SER A 129 -6.55 17.68 17.26
C SER A 129 -7.09 16.24 17.16
N ILE A 130 -7.03 15.62 15.98
CA ILE A 130 -7.34 14.19 15.81
C ILE A 130 -6.35 13.31 16.60
N LEU A 131 -5.16 13.82 16.88
CA LEU A 131 -4.12 13.11 17.62
C LEU A 131 -4.10 13.45 19.12
N ASP A 132 -4.98 14.33 19.62
CA ASP A 132 -4.98 14.75 21.03
C ASP A 132 -5.22 13.58 22.00
N ASP A 133 -6.03 12.62 21.61
CA ASP A 133 -6.30 11.39 22.40
C ASP A 133 -5.28 10.28 22.17
N VAL A 134 -4.30 10.48 21.29
CA VAL A 134 -3.28 9.50 20.96
C VAL A 134 -2.12 9.63 21.96
N ALA A 135 -1.93 8.64 22.82
CA ALA A 135 -0.78 8.58 23.71
C ALA A 135 0.51 8.42 22.86
N ALA A 136 1.24 9.54 22.72
CA ALA A 136 2.43 9.63 21.86
C ALA A 136 3.70 9.01 22.50
N ASP A 137 3.59 8.39 23.66
CA ASP A 137 4.69 7.67 24.29
C ASP A 137 4.96 6.35 23.56
N PRO A 138 6.23 5.89 23.55
CA PRO A 138 6.57 4.58 23.04
C PRO A 138 5.71 3.49 23.68
N ASN A 139 5.14 2.62 22.84
CA ASN A 139 4.18 1.63 23.29
C ASN A 139 4.72 0.20 23.17
N ASP A 140 4.22 -0.69 24.03
CA ASP A 140 4.67 -2.08 24.10
C ASP A 140 4.38 -2.86 22.82
N TYR A 141 3.31 -2.53 22.09
CA TYR A 141 3.01 -3.21 20.84
C TYR A 141 4.13 -3.02 19.81
N LEU A 142 4.60 -1.80 19.60
CA LEU A 142 5.69 -1.51 18.68
C LEU A 142 7.06 -1.90 19.27
N ASN A 143 7.25 -1.78 20.59
CA ASN A 143 8.46 -2.25 21.26
C ASN A 143 8.63 -3.77 21.06
N ASN A 144 7.56 -4.56 21.19
CA ASN A 144 7.57 -6.01 20.95
C ASN A 144 7.80 -6.37 19.47
N ARG A 145 7.56 -5.43 18.56
CA ARG A 145 7.91 -5.53 17.13
C ARG A 145 9.33 -5.01 16.82
N GLY A 146 10.10 -4.72 17.85
CA GLY A 146 11.48 -4.26 17.70
C GLY A 146 11.63 -2.81 17.26
N ILE A 147 10.53 -2.02 17.16
CA ILE A 147 10.59 -0.63 16.73
C ILE A 147 11.12 0.26 17.85
N MET A 148 12.24 0.92 17.61
CA MET A 148 12.89 1.77 18.62
C MET A 148 12.02 2.96 19.05
N PRO A 149 12.01 3.33 20.35
CA PRO A 149 11.30 4.50 20.85
C PRO A 149 11.61 5.79 20.09
N ALA A 150 12.84 5.97 19.63
CA ALA A 150 13.23 7.13 18.84
C ALA A 150 12.50 7.20 17.49
N VAL A 151 12.26 6.05 16.85
CA VAL A 151 11.51 5.95 15.58
C VAL A 151 10.04 6.19 15.84
N GLN A 152 9.48 5.62 16.91
CA GLN A 152 8.09 5.86 17.29
C GLN A 152 7.81 7.36 17.49
N ARG A 153 8.69 8.07 18.20
CA ARG A 153 8.59 9.54 18.37
C ARG A 153 8.78 10.29 17.05
N LEU A 154 9.74 9.88 16.22
CA LEU A 154 9.98 10.50 14.91
C LEU A 154 8.74 10.46 14.02
N MET A 155 8.01 9.33 14.06
CA MET A 155 6.83 9.12 13.23
C MET A 155 5.53 9.55 13.92
N ASN A 156 5.60 10.09 15.16
CA ASN A 156 4.47 10.48 15.98
C ASN A 156 3.43 9.37 16.16
N VAL A 157 3.89 8.12 16.23
CA VAL A 157 3.00 6.98 16.45
C VAL A 157 2.63 6.87 17.92
N GLY A 158 1.42 6.42 18.21
CA GLY A 158 0.95 6.28 19.58
C GLY A 158 -0.20 5.29 19.70
N MET A 159 -0.80 5.23 20.88
CA MET A 159 -1.90 4.31 21.20
C MET A 159 -3.20 5.08 21.44
N VAL A 160 -4.30 4.52 20.94
CA VAL A 160 -5.66 5.01 21.24
C VAL A 160 -6.64 3.83 21.19
N GLY A 161 -7.47 3.66 22.20
CA GLY A 161 -8.57 2.69 22.21
C GLY A 161 -8.17 1.23 21.90
N GLY A 162 -6.91 0.82 22.21
CA GLY A 162 -6.40 -0.53 21.89
C GLY A 162 -5.92 -0.71 20.45
N ALA A 163 -5.73 0.40 19.74
CA ALA A 163 -5.11 0.43 18.41
C ALA A 163 -3.86 1.31 18.40
N VAL A 164 -2.94 1.00 17.48
CA VAL A 164 -1.82 1.89 17.14
C VAL A 164 -2.29 2.89 16.10
N ALA A 165 -2.12 4.18 16.40
CA ALA A 165 -2.33 5.26 15.45
C ALA A 165 -1.02 5.50 14.67
N LEU A 166 -1.12 5.46 13.35
CA LEU A 166 -0.03 5.65 12.39
C LEU A 166 -0.34 6.90 11.56
N PRO A 167 0.14 8.09 11.96
CA PRO A 167 -0.13 9.33 11.22
C PRO A 167 0.57 9.36 9.87
N TRP A 168 -0.17 9.72 8.83
CA TRP A 168 0.32 9.99 7.49
C TRP A 168 0.41 11.50 7.27
N ARG A 169 1.61 11.97 6.95
CA ARG A 169 1.88 13.39 6.82
C ARG A 169 2.29 13.77 5.40
N LEU A 170 1.83 14.93 4.96
CA LEU A 170 2.28 15.56 3.72
C LEU A 170 3.78 15.94 3.83
N PRO A 171 4.46 16.20 2.70
CA PRO A 171 5.85 16.68 2.70
C PRO A 171 6.12 17.88 3.62
N ASN A 172 5.15 18.76 3.78
CA ASN A 172 5.23 19.95 4.64
C ASN A 172 4.91 19.68 6.13
N GLY A 173 4.78 18.41 6.52
CA GLY A 173 4.52 17.97 7.89
C GLY A 173 3.05 17.98 8.32
N ARG A 174 2.11 18.58 7.55
CA ARG A 174 0.69 18.61 7.91
C ARG A 174 0.06 17.21 7.86
N LEU A 175 -0.88 16.95 8.77
CA LEU A 175 -1.57 15.67 8.87
C LEU A 175 -2.51 15.46 7.66
N ALA A 176 -2.33 14.36 6.95
CA ALA A 176 -3.13 14.00 5.78
C ALA A 176 -4.12 12.87 6.07
N ASN A 177 -3.70 11.86 6.83
CA ASN A 177 -4.54 10.73 7.23
C ASN A 177 -3.98 10.11 8.52
N VAL A 178 -4.77 9.26 9.17
CA VAL A 178 -4.31 8.40 10.27
C VAL A 178 -4.84 7.00 10.02
N LYS A 179 -3.94 6.02 9.94
CA LYS A 179 -4.29 4.61 9.95
C LYS A 179 -4.27 4.10 11.38
N TYR A 180 -5.35 3.48 11.81
CA TYR A 180 -5.46 2.82 13.10
C TYR A 180 -5.32 1.32 12.89
N ARG A 181 -4.39 0.69 13.58
CA ARG A 181 -4.16 -0.76 13.50
C ARG A 181 -4.49 -1.41 14.84
N SER A 182 -5.41 -2.36 14.84
CA SER A 182 -5.77 -3.14 16.03
C SER A 182 -4.54 -3.90 16.57
N THR A 183 -4.35 -3.86 17.91
CA THR A 183 -3.30 -4.64 18.57
C THR A 183 -3.72 -6.08 18.84
N ARG A 184 -5.03 -6.39 18.71
CA ARG A 184 -5.61 -7.72 18.99
C ARG A 184 -5.78 -8.59 17.76
N GLY A 185 -5.52 -8.03 16.56
CA GLY A 185 -5.72 -8.75 15.30
C GLY A 185 -5.06 -8.05 14.12
N LYS A 186 -5.53 -8.35 12.92
CA LYS A 186 -5.02 -7.76 11.67
C LYS A 186 -5.84 -6.56 11.21
N ALA A 187 -6.99 -6.28 11.86
CA ALA A 187 -7.90 -5.21 11.47
C ALA A 187 -7.23 -3.84 11.55
N PHE A 188 -7.54 -2.99 10.60
CA PHE A 188 -7.15 -1.59 10.56
C PHE A 188 -8.27 -0.75 9.95
N TRP A 189 -8.24 0.55 10.19
CA TRP A 189 -9.16 1.52 9.58
C TRP A 189 -8.46 2.88 9.44
N TYR A 190 -9.03 3.74 8.63
CA TYR A 190 -8.54 5.10 8.44
C TYR A 190 -9.45 6.13 9.10
N VAL A 191 -8.89 7.29 9.47
CA VAL A 191 -9.69 8.40 9.98
C VAL A 191 -10.64 8.91 8.91
N LYS A 192 -11.88 9.20 9.30
CA LYS A 192 -12.87 9.76 8.38
C LYS A 192 -12.43 11.15 7.87
N GLY A 193 -12.54 11.36 6.56
CA GLY A 193 -12.14 12.63 5.93
C GLY A 193 -10.64 12.77 5.66
N GLY A 194 -9.85 11.71 5.92
CA GLY A 194 -8.44 11.68 5.54
C GLY A 194 -8.23 11.68 4.03
N TRP A 195 -7.02 12.02 3.60
CA TRP A 195 -6.63 11.93 2.20
C TRP A 195 -6.58 10.46 1.76
N PRO A 196 -6.92 10.14 0.51
CA PRO A 196 -6.75 8.79 -0.02
C PRO A 196 -5.30 8.33 0.07
N ILE A 197 -5.08 7.09 0.47
CA ILE A 197 -3.73 6.51 0.62
C ILE A 197 -2.99 6.40 -0.72
N ARG A 198 -3.73 6.21 -1.82
CA ARG A 198 -3.16 6.22 -3.19
C ARG A 198 -2.51 7.55 -3.56
N ASP A 199 -2.88 8.65 -2.90
CA ASP A 199 -2.34 9.99 -3.13
C ASP A 199 -1.22 10.36 -2.14
N LEU A 200 -0.76 9.42 -1.32
CA LEU A 200 0.21 9.62 -0.25
C LEU A 200 1.36 8.60 -0.33
N VAL A 201 2.49 8.97 0.25
CA VAL A 201 3.62 8.07 0.55
C VAL A 201 4.01 8.29 2.00
N TYR A 202 4.04 7.22 2.80
CA TYR A 202 4.37 7.28 4.23
C TYR A 202 5.83 7.71 4.45
N GLY A 203 6.08 8.59 5.40
CA GLY A 203 7.43 9.04 5.76
C GLY A 203 7.98 10.20 4.92
N MET A 204 7.22 10.74 3.95
CA MET A 204 7.70 11.83 3.09
C MET A 204 8.01 13.12 3.85
N ASN A 205 7.33 13.40 4.95
CA ASN A 205 7.68 14.54 5.82
C ASN A 205 9.10 14.41 6.38
N VAL A 206 9.54 13.22 6.77
CA VAL A 206 10.90 12.95 7.24
C VAL A 206 11.93 13.09 6.13
N VAL A 207 11.57 12.66 4.91
CA VAL A 207 12.41 12.83 3.71
C VAL A 207 12.71 14.32 3.48
N TYR A 208 11.68 15.16 3.51
CA TYR A 208 11.86 16.61 3.28
C TYR A 208 12.56 17.31 4.44
N ASP A 209 12.18 16.99 5.69
CA ASP A 209 12.80 17.58 6.89
C ASP A 209 14.30 17.31 6.95
N ARG A 210 14.71 16.09 6.65
CA ARG A 210 16.11 15.63 6.71
C ARG A 210 16.84 15.67 5.37
N ARG A 211 16.18 16.09 4.30
CA ARG A 211 16.73 16.12 2.92
C ARG A 211 17.36 14.78 2.51
N LEU A 212 16.62 13.70 2.75
CA LEU A 212 17.10 12.36 2.46
C LEU A 212 17.12 12.11 0.95
N THR A 213 18.27 11.71 0.42
CA THR A 213 18.45 11.43 -1.02
C THR A 213 18.41 9.94 -1.32
N ARG A 214 18.52 9.07 -0.31
CA ARG A 214 18.47 7.61 -0.46
C ARG A 214 17.50 7.03 0.55
N VAL A 215 16.58 6.18 0.08
CA VAL A 215 15.56 5.56 0.92
C VAL A 215 15.29 4.12 0.48
N VAL A 216 14.83 3.32 1.43
CA VAL A 216 14.13 2.07 1.12
C VAL A 216 12.66 2.38 0.88
N LEU A 217 12.06 1.77 -0.15
CA LEU A 217 10.62 1.74 -0.36
C LEU A 217 10.11 0.34 -0.01
N CYS A 218 9.15 0.29 0.90
CA CYS A 218 8.49 -0.94 1.37
C CYS A 218 6.97 -0.81 1.35
N GLU A 219 6.27 -1.86 1.72
CA GLU A 219 4.82 -1.96 1.59
C GLU A 219 4.10 -1.24 2.73
N ALA A 220 4.41 -1.57 3.97
CA ALA A 220 3.65 -1.10 5.13
C ALA A 220 4.42 -0.09 6.01
N GLU A 221 3.66 0.61 6.86
CA GLU A 221 4.19 1.62 7.79
C GLU A 221 5.15 1.01 8.82
N ILE A 222 4.83 -0.19 9.31
CA ILE A 222 5.68 -0.88 10.32
C ILE A 222 6.99 -1.34 9.68
N ASP A 223 6.97 -1.74 8.41
CA ASP A 223 8.20 -2.08 7.69
C ASP A 223 9.09 -0.86 7.49
N ALA A 224 8.51 0.29 7.12
CA ALA A 224 9.27 1.54 7.05
C ALA A 224 9.90 1.90 8.40
N GLN A 225 9.17 1.74 9.51
CA GLN A 225 9.70 1.96 10.86
C GLN A 225 10.77 0.91 11.25
N SER A 226 10.67 -0.31 10.75
CA SER A 226 11.68 -1.36 10.94
C SER A 226 12.99 -0.99 10.27
N TRP A 227 12.95 -0.50 9.04
CA TRP A 227 14.11 0.03 8.33
C TRP A 227 14.72 1.23 9.06
N MET A 228 13.90 2.20 9.49
CA MET A 228 14.36 3.35 10.26
C MET A 228 15.03 2.91 11.58
N THR A 229 14.50 1.86 12.22
CA THR A 229 15.10 1.26 13.43
C THR A 229 16.46 0.64 13.14
N ALA A 230 16.66 0.06 11.96
CA ALA A 230 17.95 -0.42 11.50
C ALA A 230 18.93 0.70 11.08
N GLY A 231 18.48 1.97 11.14
CA GLY A 231 19.28 3.12 10.74
C GLY A 231 19.26 3.41 9.24
N VAL A 232 18.32 2.82 8.51
CA VAL A 232 18.14 3.03 7.07
C VAL A 232 16.89 3.86 6.83
N PRO A 233 16.98 5.03 6.16
CA PRO A 233 15.82 5.83 5.81
C PRO A 233 14.83 5.04 4.95
N ALA A 234 13.53 5.16 5.23
CA ALA A 234 12.53 4.40 4.51
C ALA A 234 11.22 5.16 4.32
N ILE A 235 10.49 4.78 3.28
CA ILE A 235 9.15 5.24 2.94
C ILE A 235 8.24 4.04 2.68
N GLY A 236 6.93 4.21 2.92
CA GLY A 236 5.94 3.13 2.72
C GLY A 236 4.88 3.50 1.69
N THR A 237 4.44 2.51 0.90
CA THR A 237 3.34 2.69 -0.05
C THR A 237 1.97 2.66 0.62
N GLY A 238 1.85 2.00 1.78
CA GLY A 238 0.60 1.82 2.54
C GLY A 238 -0.28 0.71 2.00
N GLY A 239 0.27 -0.20 1.24
CA GLY A 239 -0.38 -1.37 0.66
C GLY A 239 0.32 -1.82 -0.61
N SER A 240 -0.20 -2.88 -1.24
CA SER A 240 0.41 -3.55 -2.39
C SER A 240 0.22 -2.84 -3.74
N SER A 241 -0.19 -1.55 -3.74
CA SER A 241 -0.42 -0.79 -4.98
C SER A 241 0.50 0.42 -5.11
N PHE A 242 1.03 0.62 -6.31
CA PHE A 242 1.83 1.79 -6.66
C PHE A 242 1.32 2.42 -7.96
N ASN A 243 1.24 3.74 -8.00
CA ASN A 243 0.65 4.46 -9.12
C ASN A 243 1.47 5.70 -9.50
N GLN A 244 1.08 6.36 -10.60
CA GLN A 244 1.77 7.56 -11.09
C GLN A 244 1.81 8.69 -10.04
N ARG A 245 0.76 8.84 -9.21
CA ARG A 245 0.71 9.87 -8.19
C ARG A 245 1.79 9.69 -7.11
N LYS A 246 1.97 8.46 -6.62
CA LYS A 246 3.05 8.12 -5.68
C LYS A 246 4.42 8.31 -6.31
N ALA A 247 4.57 7.93 -7.59
CA ALA A 247 5.81 8.16 -8.33
C ALA A 247 6.13 9.65 -8.44
N ASP A 248 5.15 10.49 -8.76
CA ASP A 248 5.34 11.94 -8.87
C ASP A 248 5.77 12.56 -7.53
N ILE A 249 5.19 12.10 -6.41
CA ILE A 249 5.60 12.53 -5.05
C ILE A 249 7.08 12.22 -4.79
N ILE A 250 7.53 11.02 -5.17
CA ILE A 250 8.93 10.60 -4.99
C ILE A 250 9.85 11.40 -5.91
N VAL A 251 9.52 11.51 -7.19
CA VAL A 251 10.35 12.21 -8.20
C VAL A 251 10.49 13.71 -7.90
N GLN A 252 9.45 14.33 -7.33
CA GLN A 252 9.48 15.77 -6.95
C GLN A 252 10.16 16.02 -5.59
N SER A 253 10.57 14.98 -4.89
CA SER A 253 11.22 15.05 -3.58
C SER A 253 12.76 15.13 -3.71
N PRO A 254 13.48 15.29 -2.58
CA PRO A 254 14.95 15.19 -2.56
C PRO A 254 15.51 13.81 -2.90
N ILE A 255 14.65 12.77 -3.05
CA ILE A 255 15.09 11.38 -3.28
C ILE A 255 15.73 11.25 -4.65
N GLU A 256 16.98 10.80 -4.67
CA GLU A 256 17.76 10.49 -5.87
C GLU A 256 17.84 8.97 -6.13
N HIS A 257 17.67 8.15 -5.07
CA HIS A 257 17.83 6.71 -5.15
C HIS A 257 16.83 5.98 -4.24
N VAL A 258 16.15 4.98 -4.80
CA VAL A 258 15.17 4.13 -4.11
C VAL A 258 15.64 2.68 -4.15
N THR A 259 15.82 2.08 -2.98
CA THR A 259 16.00 0.62 -2.86
C THR A 259 14.64 -0.01 -2.62
N ILE A 260 14.16 -0.82 -3.55
CA ILE A 260 12.84 -1.45 -3.50
C ILE A 260 12.97 -2.75 -2.69
N VAL A 261 12.32 -2.81 -1.53
CA VAL A 261 12.26 -4.02 -0.68
C VAL A 261 10.81 -4.25 -0.26
N THR A 262 10.15 -5.11 -1.00
CA THR A 262 8.74 -5.49 -0.79
C THR A 262 8.65 -6.82 -0.02
N ASP A 263 7.44 -7.18 0.39
CA ASP A 263 7.15 -8.46 1.00
C ASP A 263 7.58 -9.63 0.12
N ASN A 264 7.94 -10.74 0.75
CA ASN A 264 8.41 -11.95 0.07
C ASN A 264 7.22 -12.83 -0.33
N ASP A 265 6.28 -12.25 -1.10
CA ASP A 265 5.10 -12.92 -1.64
C ASP A 265 4.74 -12.36 -3.03
N LYS A 266 3.70 -12.92 -3.68
CA LYS A 266 3.27 -12.50 -5.02
C LYS A 266 2.81 -11.05 -5.10
N ALA A 267 2.18 -10.54 -4.03
CA ALA A 267 1.75 -9.14 -3.98
C ALA A 267 2.96 -8.20 -3.94
N GLY A 268 3.97 -8.56 -3.13
CA GLY A 268 5.24 -7.84 -3.09
C GLY A 268 6.01 -7.87 -4.41
N GLU A 269 6.01 -9.00 -5.13
CA GLU A 269 6.62 -9.08 -6.48
C GLU A 269 5.90 -8.14 -7.48
N LYS A 270 4.57 -8.12 -7.44
CA LYS A 270 3.76 -7.21 -8.27
C LYS A 270 4.05 -5.75 -7.93
N LEU A 271 4.05 -5.41 -6.64
CA LEU A 271 4.39 -4.05 -6.18
C LEU A 271 5.78 -3.63 -6.65
N ARG A 272 6.79 -4.50 -6.53
CA ARG A 272 8.16 -4.27 -7.02
C ARG A 272 8.19 -3.90 -8.49
N ALA A 273 7.50 -4.70 -9.33
CA ALA A 273 7.42 -4.46 -10.77
C ALA A 273 6.68 -3.13 -11.09
N GLU A 274 5.64 -2.78 -10.35
CA GLU A 274 4.94 -1.49 -10.52
C GLU A 274 5.84 -0.31 -10.13
N VAL A 275 6.53 -0.37 -8.99
CA VAL A 275 7.46 0.67 -8.54
C VAL A 275 8.57 0.88 -9.58
N GLU A 276 9.18 -0.21 -10.03
CA GLU A 276 10.20 -0.14 -11.08
C GLU A 276 9.64 0.51 -12.34
N ARG A 277 8.50 0.07 -12.84
CA ARG A 277 7.87 0.62 -14.05
C ARG A 277 7.64 2.13 -13.98
N TYR A 278 7.19 2.65 -12.83
CA TYR A 278 6.86 4.06 -12.67
C TYR A 278 8.08 4.94 -12.37
N LEU A 279 9.12 4.42 -11.73
CA LEU A 279 10.30 5.18 -11.30
C LEU A 279 11.52 4.98 -12.20
N TYR A 280 11.52 3.95 -13.08
CA TYR A 280 12.63 3.67 -13.97
C TYR A 280 13.03 4.90 -14.81
N GLY A 281 14.31 5.20 -14.81
CA GLY A 281 14.88 6.36 -15.53
C GLY A 281 14.59 7.73 -14.89
N LYS A 282 13.84 7.78 -13.78
CA LYS A 282 13.51 9.03 -13.07
C LYS A 282 14.36 9.24 -11.82
N VAL A 283 14.64 8.14 -11.11
CA VAL A 283 15.55 8.06 -9.95
C VAL A 283 16.42 6.81 -10.07
N GLY A 284 17.52 6.75 -9.33
CA GLY A 284 18.30 5.52 -9.20
C GLY A 284 17.48 4.43 -8.50
N LEU A 285 17.54 3.20 -8.98
CA LEU A 285 16.81 2.07 -8.41
C LEU A 285 17.76 0.92 -8.06
N ALA A 286 17.48 0.27 -6.94
CA ALA A 286 18.09 -1.02 -6.57
C ALA A 286 17.03 -1.97 -6.03
N HIS A 287 17.27 -3.28 -6.15
CA HIS A 287 16.46 -4.33 -5.57
C HIS A 287 17.15 -4.93 -4.34
N GLY A 288 16.45 -4.91 -3.19
CA GLY A 288 16.81 -5.69 -2.02
C GLY A 288 15.78 -6.80 -1.78
N TYR A 289 16.21 -7.87 -1.14
CA TYR A 289 15.37 -9.05 -0.90
C TYR A 289 15.45 -9.47 0.55
N ILE A 290 14.28 -9.66 1.18
CA ILE A 290 14.17 -10.19 2.53
C ILE A 290 14.70 -11.63 2.53
N THR A 291 15.66 -11.91 3.39
CA THR A 291 16.39 -13.19 3.42
C THR A 291 15.69 -14.26 4.26
N GLU A 292 14.87 -13.83 5.22
CA GLU A 292 14.13 -14.72 6.12
C GLU A 292 12.84 -14.03 6.58
N GLY A 293 11.74 -14.76 6.61
CA GLY A 293 10.42 -14.22 6.93
C GLY A 293 9.70 -13.64 5.70
N LYS A 294 8.56 -13.03 5.96
CA LYS A 294 7.72 -12.44 4.93
C LYS A 294 8.12 -10.99 4.63
N ASP A 295 8.36 -10.21 5.66
CA ASP A 295 8.51 -8.76 5.60
C ASP A 295 9.73 -8.26 6.40
N ALA A 296 9.99 -6.95 6.33
CA ALA A 296 11.11 -6.32 7.02
C ALA A 296 10.98 -6.38 8.55
N ASN A 297 9.75 -6.36 9.07
CA ASN A 297 9.53 -6.44 10.51
C ASN A 297 9.79 -7.84 11.05
N GLU A 298 9.39 -8.89 10.34
CA GLU A 298 9.71 -10.27 10.71
C GLU A 298 11.22 -10.51 10.72
N LEU A 299 11.95 -10.01 9.70
CA LEU A 299 13.40 -10.11 9.66
C LEU A 299 14.06 -9.35 10.80
N LEU A 300 13.58 -8.14 11.14
CA LEU A 300 14.07 -7.36 12.27
C LEU A 300 13.93 -8.12 13.59
N ILE A 301 12.78 -8.76 13.83
CA ILE A 301 12.51 -9.54 15.04
C ILE A 301 13.39 -10.80 15.08
N ALA A 302 13.53 -11.49 13.96
CA ALA A 302 14.24 -12.77 13.90
C ALA A 302 15.77 -12.60 13.97
N LYS A 303 16.34 -11.62 13.28
CA LYS A 303 17.80 -11.48 13.07
C LYS A 303 18.37 -10.14 13.57
N GLY A 304 17.52 -9.19 13.92
CA GLY A 304 17.95 -7.89 14.44
C GLY A 304 18.33 -6.88 13.35
N ARG A 305 18.71 -5.69 13.82
CA ARG A 305 18.98 -4.51 13.01
C ARG A 305 20.12 -4.68 12.00
N ALA A 306 21.16 -5.41 12.38
CA ALA A 306 22.35 -5.59 11.55
C ALA A 306 22.02 -6.37 10.27
N GLU A 307 21.23 -7.45 10.39
CA GLU A 307 20.85 -8.24 9.22
C GLU A 307 19.89 -7.47 8.30
N LEU A 308 18.92 -6.74 8.87
CA LEU A 308 18.05 -5.89 8.09
C LEU A 308 18.85 -4.83 7.31
N LYS A 309 19.80 -4.17 7.96
CA LYS A 309 20.71 -3.21 7.31
C LYS A 309 21.54 -3.87 6.19
N ALA A 310 22.02 -5.10 6.40
CA ALA A 310 22.78 -5.84 5.41
C ALA A 310 21.98 -6.16 4.14
N VAL A 311 20.66 -6.33 4.22
CA VAL A 311 19.79 -6.44 3.03
C VAL A 311 19.89 -5.19 2.17
N TYR A 312 19.85 -4.00 2.78
CA TYR A 312 20.02 -2.73 2.07
C TYR A 312 21.42 -2.60 1.46
N GLU A 313 22.46 -2.98 2.19
CA GLU A 313 23.86 -2.89 1.74
C GLU A 313 24.18 -3.86 0.59
N ARG A 314 23.46 -4.99 0.52
CA ARG A 314 23.58 -5.99 -0.55
C ARG A 314 22.62 -5.78 -1.73
N ALA A 315 21.83 -4.71 -1.69
CA ALA A 315 20.88 -4.44 -2.77
C ALA A 315 21.59 -4.24 -4.12
N GLU A 316 21.01 -4.79 -5.17
CA GLU A 316 21.57 -4.77 -6.51
C GLU A 316 20.95 -3.64 -7.33
N ASP A 317 21.78 -2.79 -7.92
CA ASP A 317 21.32 -1.69 -8.78
C ASP A 317 20.58 -2.23 -10.00
N VAL A 318 19.41 -1.67 -10.28
CA VAL A 318 18.69 -1.91 -11.52
C VAL A 318 19.47 -1.28 -12.66
N LYS A 319 20.00 -2.10 -13.55
CA LYS A 319 20.79 -1.64 -14.69
C LYS A 319 19.91 -0.77 -15.60
N SER A 320 20.17 0.52 -15.61
CA SER A 320 19.62 1.38 -16.64
C SER A 320 20.33 1.06 -17.97
N TRP A 321 19.57 0.67 -18.99
CA TRP A 321 20.09 0.66 -20.36
C TRP A 321 20.34 2.11 -20.77
N ARG A 322 21.55 2.65 -20.52
CA ARG A 322 22.00 3.85 -21.21
C ARG A 322 22.12 3.45 -22.68
N LEU A 323 21.30 4.06 -23.54
CA LEU A 323 21.60 4.14 -24.95
C LEU A 323 22.98 4.84 -25.03
N GLU A 324 24.02 4.05 -25.23
CA GLU A 324 25.29 4.61 -25.72
C GLU A 324 24.99 5.16 -27.11
N LEU A 325 24.80 6.46 -27.19
CA LEU A 325 24.75 7.13 -28.48
C LEU A 325 26.06 6.77 -29.20
N PRO A 326 26.01 6.23 -30.42
CA PRO A 326 27.21 5.90 -31.15
C PRO A 326 28.09 7.16 -31.18
N LYS A 327 29.37 7.01 -30.82
CA LYS A 327 30.36 8.09 -30.90
C LYS A 327 30.20 8.76 -32.26
N ARG A 328 30.04 10.05 -32.30
CA ARG A 328 29.92 10.85 -33.53
C ARG A 328 30.93 10.30 -34.55
N VAL A 329 30.45 9.75 -35.65
CA VAL A 329 31.26 9.46 -36.82
C VAL A 329 31.57 10.82 -37.44
N SER A 330 32.79 11.30 -37.26
CA SER A 330 33.25 12.47 -37.96
C SER A 330 33.49 12.07 -39.41
N PHE A 331 32.62 12.52 -40.32
CA PHE A 331 32.89 12.49 -41.74
C PHE A 331 33.87 13.64 -42.07
N SER A 332 35.09 13.33 -42.40
CA SER A 332 35.98 14.28 -43.06
C SER A 332 35.60 14.32 -44.56
N LEU A 333 35.01 15.41 -45.01
CA LEU A 333 34.92 15.72 -46.44
C LEU A 333 36.30 16.19 -46.88
N THR A 334 37.17 15.25 -47.28
CA THR A 334 38.30 15.57 -48.11
C THR A 334 37.79 15.59 -49.56
N GLY A 335 37.46 16.79 -50.03
CA GLY A 335 37.31 17.05 -51.45
C GLY A 335 38.66 17.08 -52.08
N ASP A 336 38.97 16.13 -52.93
CA ASP A 336 40.03 16.27 -53.93
C ASP A 336 39.45 16.95 -55.19
N THR A 337 40.06 18.05 -55.52
CA THR A 337 39.91 18.77 -56.79
C THR A 337 40.45 18.03 -57.96
#